data_79f3e9b25af1326913f79b591c7883a6
#
_entry.id   79f3e9b25af1326913f79b591c7883a6
#
_cell.length_a   1.000
_cell.length_b   1.000
_cell.length_c   1.000
_cell.angle_alpha   90.00
_cell.angle_beta   90.00
_cell.angle_gamma   90.00
#
_symmetry.space_group_name_H-M   'P 1'
#
loop_
_entity.id
_entity.type
_entity.pdbx_description
1 polymer ?
#
loop_
_entity_poly.entity_id
_entity_poly.type
_entity_poly.pdbx_seq_one_letter_code
_entity_poly.pdbx_strand_id
1 'polypeptide(L)'
;MTKAEIAKKVISGSGGIAKTSEFLAAGLYKSDIGKLVNDGLLERIRHGFYQLAGNLDITEAEYLSRLIPEGIVCVEYALFHYGYTDFTPREWSIAVPRAVSQPKLKTVGVPFKAYYIQSDVYDLGKTQADFDGTTLSIYDKERTICDCFKYRTKLDNELFAKAVKAYAADKNKNLANLIKYAKQLRVYKKVTDIMEVLLNG
;
A
#
# COMPACT_ATOMS: atom_id res chain seq x y z
N MET A 1 -23.09 6.56 -28.98
CA MET A 1 -22.89 6.47 -27.52
C MET A 1 -23.02 7.86 -26.91
N THR A 2 -23.84 7.98 -25.88
CA THR A 2 -23.92 9.22 -25.10
C THR A 2 -22.66 9.44 -24.26
N LYS A 3 -22.43 10.68 -23.81
CA LYS A 3 -21.28 10.99 -22.93
C LYS A 3 -21.32 10.19 -21.64
N ALA A 4 -22.52 9.94 -21.11
CA ALA A 4 -22.74 9.11 -19.93
C ALA A 4 -22.34 7.64 -20.16
N GLU A 5 -22.68 7.07 -21.30
CA GLU A 5 -22.27 5.69 -21.67
C GLU A 5 -20.75 5.56 -21.85
N ILE A 6 -20.12 6.56 -22.47
CA ILE A 6 -18.66 6.62 -22.60
C ILE A 6 -18.03 6.65 -21.21
N ALA A 7 -18.51 7.53 -20.32
CA ALA A 7 -17.98 7.64 -18.97
C ALA A 7 -18.12 6.33 -18.16
N LYS A 8 -19.29 5.67 -18.21
CA LYS A 8 -19.50 4.37 -17.56
C LYS A 8 -18.52 3.31 -18.10
N LYS A 9 -18.33 3.25 -19.43
CA LYS A 9 -17.38 2.33 -20.04
C LYS A 9 -15.94 2.58 -19.61
N VAL A 10 -15.53 3.86 -19.52
CA VAL A 10 -14.18 4.24 -19.04
C VAL A 10 -13.99 3.79 -17.58
N ILE A 11 -14.96 4.07 -16.71
CA ILE A 11 -14.90 3.67 -15.29
C ILE A 11 -14.81 2.15 -15.16
N SER A 12 -15.69 1.39 -15.85
CA SER A 12 -15.65 -0.07 -15.79
C SER A 12 -14.34 -0.66 -16.32
N GLY A 13 -13.82 -0.11 -17.43
CA GLY A 13 -12.54 -0.53 -18.01
C GLY A 13 -11.32 -0.13 -17.16
N SER A 14 -11.51 0.78 -16.21
CA SER A 14 -10.46 1.27 -15.31
C SER A 14 -10.58 0.72 -13.87
N GLY A 15 -11.31 -0.38 -13.66
CA GLY A 15 -11.46 -0.98 -12.33
C GLY A 15 -12.19 -0.08 -11.34
N GLY A 16 -13.23 0.62 -11.79
CA GLY A 16 -14.11 1.44 -10.94
C GLY A 16 -13.64 2.87 -10.71
N ILE A 17 -12.35 3.18 -10.91
CA ILE A 17 -11.77 4.52 -10.73
C ILE A 17 -11.00 4.93 -11.98
N ALA A 18 -11.36 6.04 -12.59
CA ALA A 18 -10.70 6.56 -13.78
C ALA A 18 -10.05 7.93 -13.57
N LYS A 19 -8.95 8.15 -14.28
CA LYS A 19 -8.26 9.45 -14.34
C LYS A 19 -8.89 10.36 -15.39
N THR A 20 -8.76 11.68 -15.21
CA THR A 20 -9.13 12.66 -16.25
C THR A 20 -8.55 12.28 -17.62
N SER A 21 -7.30 11.82 -17.69
CA SER A 21 -6.65 11.45 -18.94
C SER A 21 -7.33 10.29 -19.66
N GLU A 22 -7.91 9.34 -18.93
CA GLU A 22 -8.62 8.19 -19.50
C GLU A 22 -9.95 8.62 -20.15
N PHE A 23 -10.67 9.56 -19.54
CA PHE A 23 -11.86 10.19 -20.14
C PHE A 23 -11.52 10.99 -21.40
N LEU A 24 -10.43 11.77 -21.36
CA LEU A 24 -9.98 12.54 -22.52
C LEU A 24 -9.57 11.62 -23.68
N ALA A 25 -8.89 10.52 -23.39
CA ALA A 25 -8.52 9.50 -24.38
C ALA A 25 -9.74 8.82 -25.01
N ALA A 26 -10.85 8.72 -24.27
CA ALA A 26 -12.14 8.20 -24.74
C ALA A 26 -13.00 9.24 -25.49
N GLY A 27 -12.48 10.45 -25.72
CA GLY A 27 -13.15 11.52 -26.49
C GLY A 27 -14.06 12.43 -25.70
N LEU A 28 -14.02 12.38 -24.35
CA LEU A 28 -14.69 13.37 -23.50
C LEU A 28 -13.80 14.59 -23.27
N TYR A 29 -14.43 15.76 -23.09
CA TYR A 29 -13.74 16.98 -22.67
C TYR A 29 -13.84 17.19 -21.16
N LYS A 30 -12.99 18.04 -20.59
CA LYS A 30 -13.05 18.40 -19.16
C LYS A 30 -14.41 19.00 -18.76
N SER A 31 -15.03 19.77 -19.66
CA SER A 31 -16.38 20.31 -19.48
C SER A 31 -17.46 19.24 -19.39
N ASP A 32 -17.29 18.13 -20.13
CA ASP A 32 -18.21 17.00 -20.08
C ASP A 32 -18.11 16.26 -18.75
N ILE A 33 -16.89 16.02 -18.28
CA ILE A 33 -16.63 15.42 -16.97
C ILE A 33 -17.26 16.29 -15.86
N GLY A 34 -17.07 17.62 -15.92
CA GLY A 34 -17.68 18.54 -14.97
C GLY A 34 -19.21 18.47 -14.97
N LYS A 35 -19.84 18.39 -16.15
CA LYS A 35 -21.32 18.20 -16.26
C LYS A 35 -21.76 16.88 -15.64
N LEU A 36 -21.07 15.77 -15.95
CA LEU A 36 -21.40 14.45 -15.40
C LEU A 36 -21.25 14.39 -13.87
N VAL A 37 -20.35 15.18 -13.29
CA VAL A 37 -20.24 15.34 -11.82
C VAL A 37 -21.41 16.14 -11.28
N ASN A 38 -21.77 17.27 -11.92
CA ASN A 38 -22.89 18.11 -11.50
C ASN A 38 -24.24 17.38 -11.63
N ASP A 39 -24.39 16.54 -12.65
CA ASP A 39 -25.58 15.73 -12.90
C ASP A 39 -25.64 14.50 -11.95
N GLY A 40 -24.66 14.31 -11.07
CA GLY A 40 -24.62 13.22 -10.09
C GLY A 40 -24.33 11.82 -10.68
N LEU A 41 -23.83 11.73 -11.92
CA LEU A 41 -23.39 10.44 -12.49
C LEU A 41 -21.99 10.06 -12.03
N LEU A 42 -21.09 11.03 -11.95
CA LEU A 42 -19.71 10.84 -11.48
C LEU A 42 -19.52 11.52 -10.13
N GLU A 43 -18.71 10.90 -9.29
CA GLU A 43 -18.21 11.47 -8.06
C GLU A 43 -16.70 11.69 -8.18
N ARG A 44 -16.23 12.86 -7.74
CA ARG A 44 -14.81 13.18 -7.74
C ARG A 44 -14.19 12.73 -6.44
N ILE A 45 -13.35 11.69 -6.49
CA ILE A 45 -12.62 11.14 -5.33
C ILE A 45 -11.53 12.12 -4.88
N ARG A 46 -10.73 12.59 -5.84
CA ARG A 46 -9.70 13.63 -5.67
C ARG A 46 -9.43 14.34 -6.98
N HIS A 47 -8.54 15.32 -6.99
CA HIS A 47 -8.19 16.03 -8.21
C HIS A 47 -7.73 15.06 -9.30
N GLY A 48 -8.49 15.03 -10.41
CA GLY A 48 -8.18 14.20 -11.58
C GLY A 48 -8.59 12.73 -11.48
N PHE A 49 -9.32 12.30 -10.44
CA PHE A 49 -9.81 10.93 -10.28
C PHE A 49 -11.32 10.92 -9.97
N TYR A 50 -12.03 10.03 -10.63
CA TYR A 50 -13.49 9.95 -10.56
C TYR A 50 -13.95 8.50 -10.52
N GLN A 51 -15.11 8.27 -9.91
CA GLN A 51 -15.85 7.01 -9.88
C GLN A 51 -17.31 7.26 -10.27
N LEU A 52 -18.11 6.21 -10.44
CA LEU A 52 -19.56 6.36 -10.50
C LEU A 52 -20.09 6.76 -9.12
N ALA A 53 -21.01 7.72 -9.10
CA ALA A 53 -21.62 8.15 -7.84
C ALA A 53 -22.37 6.99 -7.18
N GLY A 54 -22.20 6.83 -5.87
CA GLY A 54 -22.83 5.75 -5.10
C GLY A 54 -22.25 4.36 -5.36
N ASN A 55 -21.10 4.22 -6.04
CA ASN A 55 -20.45 2.93 -6.19
C ASN A 55 -19.75 2.53 -4.88
N LEU A 56 -20.29 1.53 -4.20
CA LEU A 56 -19.77 0.96 -2.96
C LEU A 56 -18.97 -0.34 -3.15
N ASP A 57 -18.85 -0.82 -4.40
CA ASP A 57 -18.25 -2.12 -4.72
C ASP A 57 -16.72 -2.07 -4.86
N ILE A 58 -16.11 -0.87 -4.74
CA ILE A 58 -14.66 -0.70 -4.87
C ILE A 58 -13.99 -1.02 -3.53
N THR A 59 -13.11 -2.01 -3.52
CA THR A 59 -12.35 -2.39 -2.33
C THR A 59 -11.27 -1.34 -1.98
N GLU A 60 -10.84 -1.33 -0.73
CA GLU A 60 -9.72 -0.46 -0.30
C GLU A 60 -8.44 -0.74 -1.08
N ALA A 61 -8.17 -2.01 -1.41
CA ALA A 61 -7.02 -2.40 -2.22
C ALA A 61 -7.09 -1.82 -3.64
N GLU A 62 -8.26 -1.83 -4.28
CA GLU A 62 -8.47 -1.19 -5.58
C GLU A 62 -8.25 0.32 -5.51
N TYR A 63 -8.76 0.99 -4.46
CA TYR A 63 -8.47 2.41 -4.21
C TYR A 63 -6.97 2.67 -4.12
N LEU A 64 -6.24 1.89 -3.33
CA LEU A 64 -4.80 2.06 -3.17
C LEU A 64 -4.06 1.82 -4.48
N SER A 65 -4.40 0.76 -5.23
CA SER A 65 -3.77 0.44 -6.52
C SER A 65 -3.89 1.58 -7.53
N ARG A 66 -5.02 2.27 -7.52
CA ARG A 66 -5.33 3.36 -8.46
C ARG A 66 -4.81 4.71 -8.01
N LEU A 67 -4.90 4.99 -6.71
CA LEU A 67 -4.56 6.31 -6.17
C LEU A 67 -3.10 6.42 -5.74
N ILE A 68 -2.46 5.32 -5.35
CA ILE A 68 -1.05 5.26 -4.96
C ILE A 68 -0.37 4.08 -5.69
N PRO A 69 -0.28 4.10 -7.03
CA PRO A 69 0.24 2.96 -7.80
C PRO A 69 1.72 2.64 -7.48
N GLU A 70 2.46 3.63 -6.99
CA GLU A 70 3.82 3.46 -6.48
C GLU A 70 3.87 2.94 -5.03
N GLY A 71 2.74 2.85 -4.32
CA GLY A 71 2.68 2.42 -2.92
C GLY A 71 3.10 0.97 -2.73
N ILE A 72 3.78 0.69 -1.62
CA ILE A 72 4.17 -0.67 -1.22
C ILE A 72 3.60 -0.92 0.18
N VAL A 73 2.80 -1.97 0.34
CA VAL A 73 2.30 -2.40 1.65
C VAL A 73 3.47 -2.75 2.55
N CYS A 74 3.48 -2.24 3.78
CA CYS A 74 4.63 -2.37 4.67
C CYS A 74 4.22 -2.46 6.14
N VAL A 75 5.20 -2.63 7.00
CA VAL A 75 5.14 -2.62 8.46
C VAL A 75 3.89 -3.32 9.00
N GLU A 76 2.96 -2.63 9.67
CA GLU A 76 1.84 -3.25 10.40
C GLU A 76 0.94 -4.08 9.48
N TYR A 77 0.58 -3.55 8.30
CA TYR A 77 -0.30 -4.26 7.37
C TYR A 77 0.40 -5.45 6.71
N ALA A 78 1.71 -5.34 6.42
CA ALA A 78 2.50 -6.46 5.91
C ALA A 78 2.67 -7.58 6.97
N LEU A 79 2.86 -7.22 8.26
CA LEU A 79 2.88 -8.19 9.35
C LEU A 79 1.57 -8.97 9.45
N PHE A 80 0.45 -8.27 9.33
CA PHE A 80 -0.88 -8.90 9.32
C PHE A 80 -1.04 -9.84 8.12
N HIS A 81 -0.68 -9.39 6.93
CA HIS A 81 -0.72 -10.20 5.70
C HIS A 81 0.09 -11.49 5.82
N TYR A 82 1.28 -11.44 6.42
CA TYR A 82 2.12 -12.63 6.62
C TYR A 82 1.73 -13.51 7.82
N GLY A 83 0.70 -13.13 8.57
CA GLY A 83 0.26 -13.85 9.76
C GLY A 83 1.24 -13.73 10.94
N TYR A 84 2.06 -12.68 10.97
CA TYR A 84 3.01 -12.43 12.07
C TYR A 84 2.38 -11.65 13.23
N THR A 85 1.13 -11.30 13.09
CA THR A 85 0.28 -10.71 14.13
C THR A 85 -1.16 -11.12 13.91
N ASP A 86 -1.90 -11.26 15.00
CA ASP A 86 -3.36 -11.45 15.05
C ASP A 86 -4.12 -10.10 15.14
N PHE A 87 -3.37 -9.02 15.27
CA PHE A 87 -3.92 -7.68 15.34
C PHE A 87 -4.26 -7.15 13.94
N THR A 88 -5.57 -6.95 13.67
CA THR A 88 -6.04 -6.35 12.42
C THR A 88 -5.75 -4.84 12.43
N PRO A 89 -4.92 -4.33 11.51
CA PRO A 89 -4.62 -2.90 11.44
C PRO A 89 -5.88 -2.09 11.09
N ARG A 90 -6.06 -0.92 11.73
CA ARG A 90 -7.18 -0.01 11.44
C ARG A 90 -6.97 0.84 10.19
N GLU A 91 -5.75 0.89 9.71
CA GLU A 91 -5.34 1.66 8.54
C GLU A 91 -4.25 0.92 7.78
N TRP A 92 -4.17 1.14 6.48
CA TRP A 92 -3.11 0.56 5.66
C TRP A 92 -1.77 1.21 5.97
N SER A 93 -0.73 0.42 6.10
CA SER A 93 0.65 0.91 6.21
C SER A 93 1.29 0.87 4.83
N ILE A 94 1.52 2.04 4.22
CA ILE A 94 1.98 2.17 2.83
C ILE A 94 3.32 2.91 2.78
N ALA A 95 4.33 2.24 2.27
CA ALA A 95 5.60 2.87 1.91
C ALA A 95 5.43 3.67 0.61
N VAL A 96 5.94 4.88 0.60
CA VAL A 96 5.96 5.77 -0.57
C VAL A 96 7.34 6.37 -0.75
N PRO A 97 7.75 6.68 -2.00
CA PRO A 97 9.01 7.39 -2.22
C PRO A 97 9.04 8.72 -1.47
N ARG A 98 10.18 9.07 -0.90
CA ARG A 98 10.34 10.31 -0.14
C ARG A 98 10.01 11.58 -0.93
N ALA A 99 10.11 11.51 -2.26
CA ALA A 99 9.79 12.60 -3.17
C ALA A 99 8.28 12.82 -3.37
N VAL A 100 7.43 11.88 -2.93
CA VAL A 100 5.96 12.03 -3.05
C VAL A 100 5.47 13.09 -2.07
N SER A 101 4.78 14.09 -2.61
CA SER A 101 4.26 15.18 -1.78
C SER A 101 3.07 14.74 -0.93
N GLN A 102 3.07 15.14 0.35
CA GLN A 102 1.97 14.86 1.29
C GLN A 102 0.56 15.27 0.78
N PRO A 103 0.36 16.42 0.10
CA PRO A 103 -0.95 16.79 -0.41
C PRO A 103 -1.55 15.77 -1.39
N LYS A 104 -0.72 15.06 -2.17
CA LYS A 104 -1.20 14.00 -3.07
C LYS A 104 -1.78 12.80 -2.32
N LEU A 105 -1.37 12.59 -1.07
CA LEU A 105 -1.77 11.45 -0.25
C LEU A 105 -3.02 11.74 0.60
N LYS A 106 -3.29 13.01 0.95
CA LYS A 106 -4.37 13.40 1.89
C LYS A 106 -5.80 13.10 1.41
N THR A 107 -6.00 12.77 0.15
CA THR A 107 -7.32 12.65 -0.47
C THR A 107 -7.61 11.26 -1.02
N VAL A 108 -7.07 10.22 -0.40
CA VAL A 108 -7.19 8.84 -0.93
C VAL A 108 -8.48 8.15 -0.47
N GLY A 109 -9.32 8.71 0.36
CA GLY A 109 -10.60 8.09 0.75
C GLY A 109 -10.49 6.80 1.59
N VAL A 110 -9.30 6.21 1.69
CA VAL A 110 -9.00 5.02 2.48
C VAL A 110 -8.03 5.41 3.60
N PRO A 111 -8.27 4.99 4.84
CA PRO A 111 -7.35 5.28 5.94
C PRO A 111 -6.00 4.61 5.70
N PHE A 112 -4.93 5.39 5.65
CA PHE A 112 -3.59 4.83 5.56
C PHE A 112 -2.53 5.70 6.22
N LYS A 113 -1.49 5.05 6.73
CA LYS A 113 -0.29 5.63 7.31
C LYS A 113 0.85 5.55 6.30
N ALA A 114 1.37 6.70 5.90
CA ALA A 114 2.48 6.76 4.95
C ALA A 114 3.84 6.60 5.63
N TYR A 115 4.67 5.71 5.09
CA TYR A 115 6.08 5.52 5.44
C TYR A 115 6.94 6.05 4.29
N TYR A 116 7.63 7.18 4.51
CA TYR A 116 8.49 7.81 3.50
C TYR A 116 9.84 7.13 3.43
N ILE A 117 10.12 6.45 2.31
CA ILE A 117 11.32 5.64 2.12
C ILE A 117 12.28 6.33 1.14
N GLN A 118 13.57 6.24 1.42
CA GLN A 118 14.64 6.72 0.55
C GLN A 118 14.70 5.87 -0.73
N SER A 119 15.05 6.49 -1.86
CA SER A 119 15.05 5.84 -3.17
C SER A 119 16.05 4.68 -3.28
N ASP A 120 17.18 4.75 -2.59
CA ASP A 120 18.23 3.73 -2.58
C ASP A 120 17.79 2.39 -1.95
N VAL A 121 16.79 2.41 -1.08
CA VAL A 121 16.26 1.23 -0.39
C VAL A 121 14.75 1.02 -0.63
N TYR A 122 14.16 1.76 -1.58
CA TYR A 122 12.73 1.72 -1.82
C TYR A 122 12.28 0.38 -2.40
N ASP A 123 12.99 -0.14 -3.38
CA ASP A 123 12.67 -1.42 -4.03
C ASP A 123 13.29 -2.64 -3.33
N LEU A 124 14.03 -2.43 -2.24
CA LEU A 124 14.66 -3.50 -1.48
C LEU A 124 13.59 -4.39 -0.83
N GLY A 125 13.53 -5.67 -1.20
CA GLY A 125 12.57 -6.62 -0.69
C GLY A 125 11.13 -6.42 -1.22
N LYS A 126 10.95 -5.64 -2.30
CA LYS A 126 9.65 -5.45 -2.93
C LYS A 126 9.21 -6.72 -3.67
N THR A 127 7.99 -7.14 -3.43
CA THR A 127 7.31 -8.24 -4.10
C THR A 127 5.85 -7.88 -4.37
N GLN A 128 5.03 -8.85 -4.73
CA GLN A 128 3.59 -8.68 -4.95
C GLN A 128 2.80 -9.68 -4.13
N ALA A 129 1.59 -9.28 -3.71
CA ALA A 129 0.63 -10.14 -3.04
C ALA A 129 -0.79 -9.76 -3.47
N ASP A 130 -1.68 -10.73 -3.33
CA ASP A 130 -3.11 -10.54 -3.55
C ASP A 130 -3.79 -10.01 -2.27
N PHE A 131 -4.67 -9.05 -2.45
CA PHE A 131 -5.52 -8.48 -1.42
C PHE A 131 -6.96 -8.45 -1.96
N ASP A 132 -7.73 -9.48 -1.64
CA ASP A 132 -9.12 -9.65 -2.07
C ASP A 132 -9.31 -9.51 -3.60
N GLY A 133 -8.45 -10.18 -4.37
CA GLY A 133 -8.46 -10.15 -5.84
C GLY A 133 -7.72 -8.98 -6.48
N THR A 134 -7.12 -8.09 -5.67
CA THR A 134 -6.31 -6.97 -6.17
C THR A 134 -4.83 -7.20 -5.85
N THR A 135 -3.99 -7.27 -6.88
CA THR A 135 -2.54 -7.39 -6.69
C THR A 135 -1.94 -6.04 -6.31
N LEU A 136 -1.32 -5.98 -5.13
CA LEU A 136 -0.55 -4.82 -4.67
C LEU A 136 0.93 -5.17 -4.48
N SER A 137 1.78 -4.16 -4.56
CA SER A 137 3.17 -4.29 -4.11
C SER A 137 3.20 -4.36 -2.59
N ILE A 138 4.05 -5.27 -2.06
CA ILE A 138 4.28 -5.46 -0.62
C ILE A 138 5.78 -5.68 -0.39
N TYR A 139 6.30 -5.32 0.77
CA TYR A 139 7.63 -5.78 1.17
C TYR A 139 7.59 -7.24 1.63
N ASP A 140 8.62 -8.01 1.26
CA ASP A 140 8.78 -9.40 1.70
C ASP A 140 8.93 -9.51 3.23
N LYS A 141 8.89 -10.73 3.73
CA LYS A 141 8.95 -11.05 5.16
C LYS A 141 10.18 -10.44 5.83
N GLU A 142 11.34 -10.59 5.21
CA GLU A 142 12.63 -10.17 5.74
C GLU A 142 12.75 -8.64 5.79
N ARG A 143 12.28 -7.97 4.73
CA ARG A 143 12.22 -6.51 4.72
C ARG A 143 11.22 -6.00 5.75
N THR A 144 10.06 -6.63 5.86
CA THR A 144 9.03 -6.26 6.83
C THR A 144 9.56 -6.36 8.26
N ILE A 145 10.29 -7.42 8.59
CA ILE A 145 10.93 -7.56 9.91
C ILE A 145 12.01 -6.49 10.12
N CYS A 146 12.87 -6.23 9.15
CA CYS A 146 13.86 -5.14 9.27
C CYS A 146 13.18 -3.77 9.50
N ASP A 147 12.05 -3.51 8.85
CA ASP A 147 11.29 -2.28 9.06
C ASP A 147 10.68 -2.20 10.47
N CYS A 148 10.30 -3.32 11.10
CA CYS A 148 9.88 -3.34 12.49
C CYS A 148 11.00 -2.84 13.44
N PHE A 149 12.24 -3.24 13.21
CA PHE A 149 13.39 -2.74 13.96
C PHE A 149 13.69 -1.27 13.66
N LYS A 150 13.56 -0.85 12.40
CA LYS A 150 13.77 0.54 11.98
C LYS A 150 12.76 1.50 12.58
N TYR A 151 11.50 1.08 12.61
CA TYR A 151 10.38 1.88 13.14
C TYR A 151 9.96 1.47 14.55
N ARG A 152 10.85 0.83 15.32
CA ARG A 152 10.58 0.28 16.64
C ARG A 152 9.84 1.22 17.58
N THR A 153 10.18 2.50 17.56
CA THR A 153 9.56 3.52 18.42
C THR A 153 8.15 3.94 17.99
N LYS A 154 7.72 3.52 16.80
CA LYS A 154 6.37 3.80 16.26
C LYS A 154 5.44 2.60 16.38
N LEU A 155 5.97 1.45 16.78
CA LEU A 155 5.24 0.20 16.92
C LEU A 155 4.95 -0.09 18.39
N ASP A 156 3.78 -0.66 18.63
CA ASP A 156 3.45 -1.22 19.92
C ASP A 156 4.45 -2.32 20.33
N ASN A 157 4.71 -2.44 21.63
CA ASN A 157 5.68 -3.39 22.17
C ASN A 157 5.25 -4.84 21.96
N GLU A 158 3.97 -5.12 22.13
CA GLU A 158 3.41 -6.46 21.99
C GLU A 158 3.42 -6.88 20.51
N LEU A 159 2.98 -5.99 19.61
CA LEU A 159 3.01 -6.21 18.17
C LEU A 159 4.44 -6.55 17.70
N PHE A 160 5.43 -5.76 18.11
CA PHE A 160 6.82 -6.02 17.76
C PHE A 160 7.31 -7.38 18.27
N ALA A 161 7.06 -7.71 19.54
CA ALA A 161 7.51 -8.96 20.13
C ALA A 161 6.85 -10.17 19.45
N LYS A 162 5.54 -10.11 19.18
CA LYS A 162 4.81 -11.15 18.44
C LYS A 162 5.39 -11.34 17.04
N ALA A 163 5.58 -10.25 16.30
CA ALA A 163 6.07 -10.30 14.92
C ALA A 163 7.46 -10.94 14.82
N VAL A 164 8.39 -10.53 15.67
CA VAL A 164 9.77 -11.06 15.64
C VAL A 164 9.80 -12.53 16.05
N LYS A 165 9.01 -12.94 17.06
CA LYS A 165 8.87 -14.35 17.48
C LYS A 165 8.24 -15.21 16.37
N ALA A 166 7.16 -14.73 15.74
CA ALA A 166 6.49 -15.43 14.65
C ALA A 166 7.43 -15.63 13.46
N TYR A 167 8.19 -14.60 13.08
CA TYR A 167 9.21 -14.72 12.05
C TYR A 167 10.32 -15.70 12.43
N ALA A 168 10.84 -15.69 13.66
CA ALA A 168 11.85 -16.63 14.13
C ALA A 168 11.37 -18.08 14.01
N ALA A 169 10.08 -18.34 14.23
CA ALA A 169 9.45 -19.65 14.10
C ALA A 169 9.09 -20.02 12.65
N ASP A 170 9.08 -19.07 11.70
CA ASP A 170 8.73 -19.34 10.30
C ASP A 170 9.77 -20.24 9.63
N LYS A 171 9.34 -21.43 9.20
CA LYS A 171 10.20 -22.40 8.50
C LYS A 171 10.67 -21.89 7.14
N ASN A 172 9.97 -20.97 6.53
CA ASN A 172 10.26 -20.38 5.23
C ASN A 172 11.01 -19.04 5.31
N LYS A 173 11.58 -18.71 6.47
CA LYS A 173 12.38 -17.49 6.64
C LYS A 173 13.69 -17.56 5.84
N ASN A 174 14.12 -16.43 5.31
CA ASN A 174 15.39 -16.31 4.58
C ASN A 174 16.38 -15.43 5.36
N LEU A 175 17.19 -16.07 6.21
CA LEU A 175 18.15 -15.35 7.05
C LEU A 175 19.23 -14.61 6.25
N ALA A 176 19.58 -15.07 5.04
CA ALA A 176 20.54 -14.38 4.18
C ALA A 176 19.97 -13.02 3.71
N ASN A 177 18.71 -12.99 3.27
CA ASN A 177 18.01 -11.75 2.92
C ASN A 177 17.81 -10.85 4.15
N LEU A 178 17.45 -11.42 5.30
CA LEU A 178 17.30 -10.65 6.54
C LEU A 178 18.58 -9.89 6.87
N ILE A 179 19.73 -10.56 6.86
CA ILE A 179 21.04 -9.96 7.14
C ILE A 179 21.41 -8.91 6.08
N LYS A 180 21.20 -9.21 4.81
CA LYS A 180 21.43 -8.29 3.70
C LYS A 180 20.62 -7.00 3.88
N TYR A 181 19.32 -7.11 4.15
CA TYR A 181 18.43 -5.95 4.31
C TYR A 181 18.72 -5.18 5.59
N ALA A 182 19.00 -5.88 6.69
CA ALA A 182 19.37 -5.26 7.96
C ALA A 182 20.61 -4.35 7.84
N LYS A 183 21.63 -4.77 7.06
CA LYS A 183 22.81 -3.95 6.77
C LYS A 183 22.44 -2.69 5.97
N GLN A 184 21.67 -2.82 4.90
CA GLN A 184 21.27 -1.69 4.04
C GLN A 184 20.35 -0.70 4.79
N LEU A 185 19.47 -1.21 5.65
CA LEU A 185 18.55 -0.40 6.46
C LEU A 185 19.17 0.13 7.76
N ARG A 186 20.47 -0.19 8.02
CA ARG A 186 21.23 0.23 9.21
C ARG A 186 20.64 -0.23 10.54
N VAL A 187 20.04 -1.42 10.54
CA VAL A 187 19.47 -2.07 11.74
C VAL A 187 20.17 -3.38 12.10
N TYR A 188 21.29 -3.70 11.44
CA TYR A 188 21.99 -4.99 11.52
C TYR A 188 22.19 -5.45 12.97
N LYS A 189 22.85 -4.62 13.81
CA LYS A 189 23.13 -5.00 15.20
C LYS A 189 21.86 -5.32 15.99
N LYS A 190 20.82 -4.47 15.85
CA LYS A 190 19.53 -4.68 16.55
C LYS A 190 18.84 -5.98 16.13
N VAL A 191 18.91 -6.32 14.83
CA VAL A 191 18.32 -7.54 14.28
C VAL A 191 19.08 -8.76 14.77
N THR A 192 20.42 -8.77 14.67
CA THR A 192 21.25 -9.91 15.10
C THR A 192 21.13 -10.17 16.59
N ASP A 193 21.25 -9.16 17.44
CA ASP A 193 21.18 -9.31 18.91
C ASP A 193 19.89 -10.02 19.37
N ILE A 194 18.75 -9.69 18.75
CA ILE A 194 17.46 -10.31 19.11
C ILE A 194 17.26 -11.66 18.41
N MET A 195 17.63 -11.76 17.13
CA MET A 195 17.43 -13.01 16.40
C MET A 195 18.33 -14.14 16.91
N GLU A 196 19.56 -13.85 17.35
CA GLU A 196 20.44 -14.85 17.98
C GLU A 196 19.80 -15.45 19.23
N VAL A 197 19.16 -14.63 20.07
CA VAL A 197 18.45 -15.12 21.27
C VAL A 197 17.25 -15.99 20.89
N LEU A 198 16.50 -15.63 19.87
CA LEU A 198 15.27 -16.34 19.48
C LEU A 198 15.52 -17.61 18.64
N LEU A 199 16.67 -17.73 17.99
CA LEU A 199 17.00 -18.89 17.16
C LEU A 199 17.84 -19.95 17.92
N ASN A 200 18.52 -19.55 19.01
CA ASN A 200 19.38 -20.43 19.79
C ASN A 200 18.81 -20.79 21.18
N GLY A 201 17.69 -20.20 21.58
CA GLY A 201 16.97 -20.49 22.82
C GLY A 201 15.76 -21.38 22.56
#